data_5d168a6185a0cf02e06111d292e80f27
#
_entry.id   5d168a6185a0cf02e06111d292e80f27
#
_cell.length_a   1.000
_cell.length_b   1.000
_cell.length_c   1.000
_cell.angle_alpha   90.00
_cell.angle_beta   90.00
_cell.angle_gamma   90.00
#
_symmetry.space_group_name_H-M   'P 1'
#
loop_
_entity.id
_entity.type
_entity.pdbx_description
1 polymer ?
#
loop_
_entity_poly.entity_id
_entity_poly.type
_entity_poly.pdbx_seq_one_letter_code
_entity_poly.pdbx_strand_id
1 'polypeptide(L)'
;MIQGKHRNRLPLPQPAVVHVRRSYAESRCGQIHLWTAYPSGGGFDERVPIVCLHHAGGSGRVFAAMLRELGHDRSIYAPDLPGHGCSDGAGSRMSVADLAGAIGDFLDSLRLRSVDLFGYQLGALVTAELAIARPQQVRRVMLWAAPCYSPQERATLLQTTTTPGTREDGSDVAEEWQRVLQRRGANVPMGAVAEDFGDRLRAGSSGTRALTAAIDYPTVERLPLVKQPALVLRLRDEFWEQAPRVRSALPSGSMLDVADYGQGFLSAAPQRFTSIAREFLDR
;
A
#
# COMPACT_ATOMS: atom_id res chain seq x y z
N MET A 1 56.79 14.43 32.53
CA MET A 1 55.66 13.47 32.39
C MET A 1 54.39 14.28 32.14
N ILE A 2 53.92 14.27 30.89
CA ILE A 2 52.71 15.01 30.48
C ILE A 2 51.58 13.96 30.44
N GLN A 3 50.66 14.03 31.41
CA GLN A 3 49.47 13.18 31.43
C GLN A 3 48.52 13.60 30.32
N GLY A 4 48.32 12.72 29.35
CA GLY A 4 47.34 12.90 28.28
C GLY A 4 45.91 12.89 28.85
N LYS A 5 45.19 13.99 28.69
CA LYS A 5 43.77 14.08 28.98
C LYS A 5 43.01 13.18 28.00
N HIS A 6 42.47 12.05 28.48
CA HIS A 6 41.47 11.30 27.77
C HIS A 6 40.27 12.21 27.50
N ARG A 7 40.08 12.61 26.23
CA ARG A 7 38.83 13.23 25.79
C ARG A 7 37.74 12.16 25.87
N ASN A 8 36.87 12.26 26.87
CA ASN A 8 35.60 11.52 26.89
C ASN A 8 34.87 11.84 25.59
N ARG A 9 34.88 10.91 24.64
CA ARG A 9 33.98 10.97 23.49
C ARG A 9 32.56 10.76 24.05
N LEU A 10 31.74 11.81 23.97
CA LEU A 10 30.30 11.67 24.22
C LEU A 10 29.77 10.49 23.36
N PRO A 11 28.98 9.61 23.92
CA PRO A 11 28.35 8.53 23.12
C PRO A 11 27.58 9.17 21.97
N LEU A 12 27.78 8.64 20.77
CA LEU A 12 26.99 9.05 19.59
C LEU A 12 25.50 8.98 19.95
N PRO A 13 24.70 10.00 19.62
CA PRO A 13 23.28 9.95 19.87
C PRO A 13 22.71 8.67 19.23
N GLN A 14 22.00 7.87 20.02
CA GLN A 14 21.31 6.70 19.51
C GLN A 14 20.27 7.19 18.49
N PRO A 15 20.11 6.50 17.35
CA PRO A 15 19.09 6.87 16.37
C PRO A 15 17.73 6.88 17.08
N ALA A 16 17.00 7.98 16.91
CA ALA A 16 15.70 8.15 17.53
C ALA A 16 14.75 7.03 17.10
N VAL A 17 14.06 6.42 18.05
CA VAL A 17 13.11 5.33 17.77
C VAL A 17 11.88 5.90 17.06
N VAL A 18 11.60 5.41 15.86
CA VAL A 18 10.38 5.75 15.13
C VAL A 18 9.21 4.95 15.69
N HIS A 19 8.18 5.65 16.16
CA HIS A 19 6.96 5.04 16.67
C HIS A 19 5.88 5.03 15.59
N VAL A 20 5.36 3.84 15.28
CA VAL A 20 4.14 3.72 14.46
C VAL A 20 2.93 4.07 15.33
N ARG A 21 2.15 5.02 14.89
CA ARG A 21 0.95 5.55 15.57
C ARG A 21 -0.30 5.25 14.77
N ARG A 22 -1.45 5.41 15.41
CA ARG A 22 -2.77 5.25 14.81
C ARG A 22 -3.59 6.49 15.09
N SER A 23 -4.40 6.91 14.13
CA SER A 23 -5.32 8.04 14.25
C SER A 23 -6.44 7.91 13.23
N TYR A 24 -7.34 8.89 13.20
CA TYR A 24 -8.42 8.98 12.24
C TYR A 24 -8.37 10.32 11.52
N ALA A 25 -8.84 10.33 10.28
CA ALA A 25 -9.01 11.51 9.45
C ALA A 25 -10.39 11.48 8.78
N GLU A 26 -10.92 12.63 8.40
CA GLU A 26 -12.24 12.75 7.78
C GLU A 26 -12.16 12.54 6.26
N SER A 27 -13.19 11.93 5.70
CA SER A 27 -13.42 11.79 4.27
C SER A 27 -14.93 11.82 3.96
N ARG A 28 -15.28 11.84 2.67
CA ARG A 28 -16.67 11.71 2.19
C ARG A 28 -17.33 10.39 2.59
N CYS A 29 -16.56 9.40 2.98
CA CYS A 29 -17.03 8.07 3.42
C CYS A 29 -17.11 7.92 4.94
N GLY A 30 -16.92 9.01 5.69
CA GLY A 30 -16.77 8.98 7.15
C GLY A 30 -15.31 8.96 7.57
N GLN A 31 -15.03 8.36 8.71
CA GLN A 31 -13.69 8.33 9.29
C GLN A 31 -12.80 7.29 8.62
N ILE A 32 -11.61 7.72 8.23
CA ILE A 32 -10.53 6.87 7.74
C ILE A 32 -9.52 6.65 8.86
N HIS A 33 -9.39 5.42 9.31
CA HIS A 33 -8.32 5.01 10.20
C HIS A 33 -7.00 5.00 9.45
N LEU A 34 -5.91 5.40 10.10
CA LEU A 34 -4.58 5.39 9.49
C LEU A 34 -3.49 4.94 10.46
N TRP A 35 -2.52 4.26 9.91
CA TRP A 35 -1.23 4.00 10.50
C TRP A 35 -0.27 5.08 10.02
N THR A 36 0.52 5.65 10.91
CA THR A 36 1.47 6.70 10.55
C THR A 36 2.77 6.59 11.33
N ALA A 37 3.84 7.04 10.71
CA ALA A 37 5.13 7.25 11.34
C ALA A 37 5.74 8.53 10.79
N TYR A 38 6.52 9.23 11.61
CA TYR A 38 7.19 10.47 11.24
C TYR A 38 8.47 10.63 12.05
N PRO A 39 9.43 11.44 11.56
CA PRO A 39 10.67 11.72 12.26
C PRO A 39 10.40 12.31 13.65
N SER A 40 11.14 11.84 14.65
CA SER A 40 10.96 12.27 16.05
C SER A 40 11.34 13.73 16.31
N GLY A 41 12.14 14.33 15.43
CA GLY A 41 12.57 15.73 15.54
C GLY A 41 11.58 16.72 14.95
N GLY A 42 10.68 16.30 14.09
CA GLY A 42 9.81 17.13 13.24
C GLY A 42 10.63 18.23 12.57
N GLY A 43 10.33 18.66 11.39
CA GLY A 43 11.05 19.81 10.96
C GLY A 43 11.18 20.09 9.47
N PHE A 44 11.93 21.16 9.18
CA PHE A 44 12.10 21.74 7.87
C PHE A 44 12.83 20.85 6.85
N ASP A 45 13.49 19.78 7.32
CA ASP A 45 14.27 18.86 6.47
C ASP A 45 13.55 17.55 6.15
N GLU A 46 12.23 17.45 6.43
CA GLU A 46 11.45 16.28 6.06
C GLU A 46 11.35 16.16 4.54
N ARG A 47 11.60 14.94 4.05
CA ARG A 47 11.35 14.60 2.64
C ARG A 47 9.85 14.56 2.37
N VAL A 48 9.48 14.57 1.08
CA VAL A 48 8.06 14.48 0.67
C VAL A 48 7.41 13.25 1.33
N PRO A 49 6.25 13.43 1.99
CA PRO A 49 5.55 12.34 2.65
C PRO A 49 5.06 11.29 1.65
N ILE A 50 4.97 10.04 2.13
CA ILE A 50 4.45 8.92 1.34
C ILE A 50 3.08 8.50 1.88
N VAL A 51 2.12 8.28 0.99
CA VAL A 51 0.85 7.62 1.30
C VAL A 51 0.83 6.24 0.67
N CYS A 52 0.55 5.21 1.49
CA CYS A 52 0.60 3.80 1.15
C CYS A 52 -0.80 3.20 1.15
N LEU A 53 -1.23 2.63 0.02
CA LEU A 53 -2.57 2.11 -0.21
C LEU A 53 -2.55 0.59 -0.37
N HIS A 54 -3.32 -0.10 0.47
CA HIS A 54 -3.30 -1.55 0.61
C HIS A 54 -4.18 -2.30 -0.40
N HIS A 55 -4.06 -3.63 -0.45
CA HIS A 55 -4.84 -4.54 -1.28
C HIS A 55 -6.27 -4.74 -0.77
N ALA A 56 -7.14 -5.29 -1.61
CA ALA A 56 -8.51 -5.65 -1.23
C ALA A 56 -8.52 -6.67 -0.08
N GLY A 57 -9.32 -6.40 0.94
CA GLY A 57 -9.38 -7.21 2.16
C GLY A 57 -8.28 -6.92 3.19
N GLY A 58 -7.24 -6.17 2.85
CA GLY A 58 -6.17 -5.81 3.77
C GLY A 58 -6.46 -4.56 4.61
N SER A 59 -5.42 -4.02 5.23
CA SER A 59 -5.45 -2.74 5.94
C SER A 59 -4.08 -2.05 5.83
N GLY A 60 -3.97 -0.80 6.28
CA GLY A 60 -2.72 -0.06 6.38
C GLY A 60 -1.65 -0.76 7.23
N ARG A 61 -2.04 -1.73 8.05
CA ARG A 61 -1.14 -2.56 8.86
C ARG A 61 -0.09 -3.30 8.03
N VAL A 62 -0.41 -3.70 6.80
CA VAL A 62 0.53 -4.39 5.90
C VAL A 62 1.83 -3.61 5.69
N PHE A 63 1.78 -2.29 5.88
CA PHE A 63 2.94 -1.39 5.76
C PHE A 63 3.68 -1.13 7.08
N ALA A 64 3.29 -1.74 8.20
CA ALA A 64 3.81 -1.42 9.53
C ALA A 64 5.34 -1.55 9.66
N ALA A 65 5.95 -2.56 9.04
CA ALA A 65 7.40 -2.73 9.02
C ALA A 65 8.09 -1.59 8.23
N MET A 66 7.54 -1.25 7.06
CA MET A 66 8.03 -0.19 6.20
C MET A 66 7.87 1.21 6.86
N LEU A 67 6.80 1.45 7.60
CA LEU A 67 6.60 2.70 8.33
C LEU A 67 7.74 2.97 9.32
N ARG A 68 8.21 1.93 10.02
CA ARG A 68 9.34 2.06 10.95
C ARG A 68 10.62 2.46 10.25
N GLU A 69 10.89 1.88 9.08
CA GLU A 69 12.12 2.11 8.33
C GLU A 69 12.16 3.49 7.64
N LEU A 70 11.06 3.91 7.02
CA LEU A 70 10.99 5.19 6.30
C LEU A 70 10.66 6.38 7.21
N GLY A 71 10.02 6.14 8.36
CA GLY A 71 9.65 7.18 9.32
C GLY A 71 10.82 7.93 9.95
N HIS A 72 12.07 7.54 9.65
CA HIS A 72 13.27 8.26 10.10
C HIS A 72 13.51 9.56 9.33
N ASP A 73 13.10 9.67 8.07
CA ASP A 73 13.44 10.80 7.20
C ASP A 73 12.23 11.49 6.55
N ARG A 74 11.03 10.90 6.69
CA ARG A 74 9.78 11.44 6.13
C ARG A 74 8.55 10.97 6.88
N SER A 75 7.48 11.73 6.77
CA SER A 75 6.16 11.29 7.25
C SER A 75 5.59 10.24 6.31
N ILE A 76 5.02 9.17 6.87
CA ILE A 76 4.38 8.10 6.14
C ILE A 76 2.98 7.88 6.68
N TYR A 77 2.03 7.72 5.78
CA TYR A 77 0.64 7.49 6.05
C TYR A 77 0.18 6.23 5.34
N ALA A 78 -0.45 5.33 6.07
CA ALA A 78 -1.05 4.12 5.54
C ALA A 78 -2.51 4.06 5.99
N PRO A 79 -3.42 4.77 5.27
CA PRO A 79 -4.85 4.72 5.57
C PRO A 79 -5.42 3.35 5.27
N ASP A 80 -6.37 2.92 6.10
CA ASP A 80 -7.27 1.83 5.76
C ASP A 80 -8.28 2.36 4.73
N LEU A 81 -8.37 1.74 3.56
CA LEU A 81 -9.33 2.13 2.55
C LEU A 81 -10.76 2.01 3.10
N PRO A 82 -11.72 2.83 2.65
CA PRO A 82 -13.12 2.73 3.10
C PRO A 82 -13.65 1.31 3.07
N GLY A 83 -14.29 0.89 4.16
CA GLY A 83 -14.81 -0.48 4.34
C GLY A 83 -13.76 -1.52 4.71
N HIS A 84 -12.52 -1.13 5.00
CA HIS A 84 -11.42 -2.00 5.40
C HIS A 84 -10.85 -1.60 6.75
N GLY A 85 -10.17 -2.53 7.41
CA GLY A 85 -9.50 -2.30 8.67
C GLY A 85 -10.44 -1.72 9.73
N CYS A 86 -10.15 -0.50 10.18
CA CYS A 86 -10.95 0.26 11.15
C CYS A 86 -11.58 1.53 10.54
N SER A 87 -11.56 1.68 9.21
CA SER A 87 -12.24 2.77 8.52
C SER A 87 -13.74 2.51 8.38
N ASP A 88 -14.50 3.59 8.30
CA ASP A 88 -15.94 3.52 8.03
C ASP A 88 -16.22 2.90 6.66
N GLY A 89 -17.41 2.32 6.52
CA GLY A 89 -17.85 1.69 5.28
C GLY A 89 -18.37 2.70 4.27
N ALA A 90 -18.15 2.44 2.99
CA ALA A 90 -18.54 3.36 1.92
C ALA A 90 -19.82 2.94 1.18
N GLY A 91 -20.78 2.39 1.88
CA GLY A 91 -22.06 2.00 1.29
C GLY A 91 -21.99 0.71 0.43
N SER A 92 -23.02 0.49 -0.42
CA SER A 92 -23.20 -0.78 -1.13
C SER A 92 -22.37 -0.93 -2.41
N ARG A 93 -21.95 0.15 -3.02
CA ARG A 93 -21.08 0.16 -4.23
C ARG A 93 -19.95 1.14 -4.05
N MET A 94 -18.74 0.71 -4.43
CA MET A 94 -17.56 1.56 -4.41
C MET A 94 -16.66 1.17 -5.59
N SER A 95 -16.45 2.14 -6.47
CA SER A 95 -15.49 2.03 -7.56
C SER A 95 -14.07 2.43 -7.10
N VAL A 96 -13.07 2.12 -7.91
CA VAL A 96 -11.70 2.61 -7.68
C VAL A 96 -11.66 4.14 -7.65
N ALA A 97 -12.47 4.82 -8.46
CA ALA A 97 -12.57 6.28 -8.48
C ALA A 97 -13.17 6.84 -7.18
N ASP A 98 -14.17 6.16 -6.59
CA ASP A 98 -14.74 6.56 -5.30
C ASP A 98 -13.71 6.41 -4.17
N LEU A 99 -12.96 5.30 -4.17
CA LEU A 99 -11.85 5.08 -3.24
C LEU A 99 -10.78 6.17 -3.38
N ALA A 100 -10.38 6.50 -4.61
CA ALA A 100 -9.42 7.57 -4.88
C ALA A 100 -9.96 8.93 -4.41
N GLY A 101 -11.26 9.19 -4.59
CA GLY A 101 -11.93 10.38 -4.07
C GLY A 101 -11.86 10.49 -2.55
N ALA A 102 -12.14 9.39 -1.83
CA ALA A 102 -12.05 9.36 -0.37
C ALA A 102 -10.61 9.56 0.13
N ILE A 103 -9.61 9.00 -0.56
CA ILE A 103 -8.20 9.27 -0.24
C ILE A 103 -7.82 10.71 -0.58
N GLY A 104 -8.39 11.32 -1.64
CA GLY A 104 -8.24 12.73 -1.91
C GLY A 104 -8.73 13.62 -0.76
N ASP A 105 -9.91 13.34 -0.20
CA ASP A 105 -10.44 14.03 0.98
C ASP A 105 -9.53 13.83 2.20
N PHE A 106 -9.02 12.61 2.41
CA PHE A 106 -8.03 12.30 3.44
C PHE A 106 -6.78 13.18 3.31
N LEU A 107 -6.22 13.35 2.09
CA LEU A 107 -5.07 14.22 1.86
C LEU A 107 -5.39 15.67 2.23
N ASP A 108 -6.59 16.13 1.87
CA ASP A 108 -7.05 17.50 2.14
C ASP A 108 -7.25 17.72 3.65
N SER A 109 -7.83 16.75 4.37
CA SER A 109 -8.06 16.83 5.83
C SER A 109 -6.74 16.92 6.62
N LEU A 110 -5.68 16.26 6.14
CA LEU A 110 -4.34 16.34 6.70
C LEU A 110 -3.50 17.50 6.12
N ARG A 111 -4.06 18.29 5.20
CA ARG A 111 -3.39 19.41 4.52
C ARG A 111 -2.09 19.01 3.80
N LEU A 112 -2.05 17.79 3.26
CA LEU A 112 -0.92 17.26 2.51
C LEU A 112 -0.93 17.85 1.09
N ARG A 113 -0.11 18.84 0.83
CA ARG A 113 -0.07 19.57 -0.45
C ARG A 113 0.72 18.88 -1.54
N SER A 114 1.69 18.05 -1.17
CA SER A 114 2.53 17.27 -2.08
C SER A 114 2.85 15.93 -1.44
N VAL A 115 2.60 14.84 -2.17
CA VAL A 115 2.80 13.48 -1.67
C VAL A 115 3.39 12.59 -2.75
N ASP A 116 4.13 11.57 -2.32
CA ASP A 116 4.41 10.39 -3.11
C ASP A 116 3.40 9.30 -2.75
N LEU A 117 3.06 8.45 -3.71
CA LEU A 117 2.11 7.36 -3.49
C LEU A 117 2.78 6.00 -3.69
N PHE A 118 2.44 5.05 -2.84
CA PHE A 118 2.73 3.64 -3.04
C PHE A 118 1.44 2.83 -2.96
N GLY A 119 1.15 2.04 -3.98
CA GLY A 119 -0.03 1.20 -4.03
C GLY A 119 0.29 -0.28 -4.25
N TYR A 120 -0.42 -1.14 -3.51
CA TYR A 120 -0.34 -2.58 -3.60
C TYR A 120 -1.68 -3.18 -4.04
N GLN A 121 -1.70 -3.93 -5.14
CA GLN A 121 -2.89 -4.52 -5.79
C GLN A 121 -4.01 -3.48 -6.03
N LEU A 122 -5.17 -3.58 -5.37
CA LEU A 122 -6.22 -2.56 -5.41
C LEU A 122 -5.66 -1.17 -5.14
N GLY A 123 -4.81 -1.04 -4.11
CA GLY A 123 -4.14 0.22 -3.77
C GLY A 123 -3.32 0.80 -4.92
N ALA A 124 -2.76 -0.04 -5.81
CA ALA A 124 -2.06 0.43 -7.00
C ALA A 124 -3.02 1.09 -8.01
N LEU A 125 -4.23 0.56 -8.16
CA LEU A 125 -5.27 1.16 -9.02
C LEU A 125 -5.78 2.48 -8.42
N VAL A 126 -6.03 2.51 -7.10
CA VAL A 126 -6.41 3.73 -6.38
C VAL A 126 -5.31 4.79 -6.47
N THR A 127 -4.03 4.38 -6.38
CA THR A 127 -2.86 5.25 -6.59
C THR A 127 -2.87 5.87 -7.99
N ALA A 128 -3.08 5.07 -9.03
CA ALA A 128 -3.15 5.55 -10.41
C ALA A 128 -4.31 6.55 -10.60
N GLU A 129 -5.50 6.23 -10.10
CA GLU A 129 -6.67 7.08 -10.22
C GLU A 129 -6.51 8.39 -9.45
N LEU A 130 -5.93 8.36 -8.25
CA LEU A 130 -5.63 9.55 -7.46
C LEU A 130 -4.58 10.44 -8.15
N ALA A 131 -3.56 9.85 -8.76
CA ALA A 131 -2.55 10.58 -9.53
C ALA A 131 -3.15 11.30 -10.75
N ILE A 132 -4.14 10.67 -11.41
CA ILE A 132 -4.90 11.28 -12.50
C ILE A 132 -5.77 12.43 -11.99
N ALA A 133 -6.50 12.21 -10.89
CA ALA A 133 -7.44 13.19 -10.33
C ALA A 133 -6.74 14.38 -9.64
N ARG A 134 -5.54 14.19 -9.10
CA ARG A 134 -4.79 15.18 -8.31
C ARG A 134 -3.35 15.38 -8.83
N PRO A 135 -3.16 15.74 -10.12
CA PRO A 135 -1.84 15.75 -10.76
C PRO A 135 -0.85 16.75 -10.15
N GLN A 136 -1.33 17.81 -9.48
CA GLN A 136 -0.49 18.82 -8.83
C GLN A 136 -0.10 18.42 -7.38
N GLN A 137 -0.84 17.49 -6.79
CA GLN A 137 -0.63 17.03 -5.41
C GLN A 137 0.22 15.77 -5.36
N VAL A 138 0.14 14.91 -6.39
CA VAL A 138 0.90 13.66 -6.48
C VAL A 138 2.17 13.87 -7.29
N ARG A 139 3.32 13.67 -6.66
CA ARG A 139 4.65 13.89 -7.26
C ARG A 139 5.17 12.66 -8.01
N ARG A 140 5.16 11.49 -7.36
CA ARG A 140 5.65 10.19 -7.89
C ARG A 140 4.73 9.06 -7.45
N VAL A 141 4.72 7.98 -8.22
CA VAL A 141 3.91 6.80 -7.90
C VAL A 141 4.75 5.52 -7.96
N MET A 142 4.57 4.64 -6.99
CA MET A 142 5.09 3.28 -6.99
C MET A 142 3.91 2.30 -7.02
N LEU A 143 3.95 1.36 -7.93
CA LEU A 143 2.88 0.39 -8.15
C LEU A 143 3.43 -1.04 -7.99
N TRP A 144 2.85 -1.82 -7.11
CA TRP A 144 3.15 -3.23 -6.97
C TRP A 144 1.90 -4.06 -7.18
N ALA A 145 2.05 -5.14 -7.98
CA ALA A 145 0.98 -6.09 -8.26
C ALA A 145 -0.32 -5.43 -8.76
N ALA A 146 -0.19 -4.36 -9.58
CA ALA A 146 -1.35 -3.68 -10.14
C ALA A 146 -2.12 -4.62 -11.08
N PRO A 147 -3.41 -4.91 -10.82
CA PRO A 147 -4.22 -5.69 -11.73
C PRO A 147 -4.33 -5.01 -13.10
N CYS A 148 -4.00 -5.75 -14.16
CA CYS A 148 -4.07 -5.27 -15.54
C CYS A 148 -4.64 -6.39 -16.42
N TYR A 149 -5.95 -6.56 -16.34
CA TYR A 149 -6.67 -7.62 -17.04
C TYR A 149 -7.10 -7.18 -18.44
N SER A 150 -7.00 -8.09 -19.41
CA SER A 150 -7.68 -7.94 -20.68
C SER A 150 -9.22 -8.00 -20.48
N PRO A 151 -10.02 -7.50 -21.43
CA PRO A 151 -11.48 -7.58 -21.33
C PRO A 151 -11.99 -9.02 -21.11
N GLN A 152 -11.32 -10.00 -21.70
CA GLN A 152 -11.69 -11.42 -21.57
C GLN A 152 -11.33 -11.97 -20.18
N GLU A 153 -10.12 -11.71 -19.69
CA GLU A 153 -9.69 -12.08 -18.32
C GLU A 153 -10.65 -11.47 -17.29
N ARG A 154 -11.00 -10.20 -17.45
CA ARG A 154 -11.91 -9.47 -16.58
C ARG A 154 -13.31 -10.11 -16.56
N ALA A 155 -13.89 -10.39 -17.72
CA ALA A 155 -15.21 -11.03 -17.81
C ALA A 155 -15.22 -12.39 -17.09
N THR A 156 -14.18 -13.21 -17.27
CA THR A 156 -14.06 -14.52 -16.61
C THR A 156 -13.94 -14.37 -15.10
N LEU A 157 -13.09 -13.45 -14.64
CA LEU A 157 -12.88 -13.21 -13.20
C LEU A 157 -14.15 -12.72 -12.50
N LEU A 158 -14.90 -11.80 -13.13
CA LEU A 158 -16.17 -11.30 -12.57
C LEU A 158 -17.22 -12.39 -12.41
N GLN A 159 -17.26 -13.38 -13.34
CA GLN A 159 -18.17 -14.52 -13.24
C GLN A 159 -17.81 -15.48 -12.10
N THR A 160 -16.52 -15.60 -11.78
CA THR A 160 -16.02 -16.53 -10.76
C THR A 160 -15.86 -15.91 -9.39
N THR A 161 -15.87 -14.58 -9.31
CA THR A 161 -15.75 -13.85 -8.03
C THR A 161 -17.11 -13.87 -7.33
N THR A 162 -17.20 -14.68 -6.29
CA THR A 162 -18.37 -14.76 -5.42
C THR A 162 -18.10 -14.11 -4.08
N THR A 163 -19.14 -13.54 -3.46
CA THR A 163 -19.03 -13.13 -2.05
C THR A 163 -19.20 -14.37 -1.19
N PRO A 164 -18.15 -14.82 -0.47
CA PRO A 164 -18.32 -15.94 0.44
C PRO A 164 -19.33 -15.55 1.52
N GLY A 165 -20.36 -16.38 1.70
CA GLY A 165 -21.20 -16.30 2.89
C GLY A 165 -20.44 -16.92 4.06
N THR A 166 -20.58 -16.38 5.25
CA THR A 166 -20.04 -17.02 6.46
C THR A 166 -20.84 -18.28 6.73
N ARG A 167 -20.19 -19.45 6.76
CA ARG A 167 -20.82 -20.74 7.05
C ARG A 167 -20.78 -20.98 8.55
N GLU A 168 -21.86 -21.53 9.08
CA GLU A 168 -21.97 -21.81 10.53
C GLU A 168 -20.90 -22.79 11.03
N ASP A 169 -20.45 -23.70 10.17
CA ASP A 169 -19.41 -24.69 10.49
C ASP A 169 -17.98 -24.13 10.44
N GLY A 170 -17.79 -22.84 10.02
CA GLY A 170 -16.50 -22.19 9.91
C GLY A 170 -15.61 -22.70 8.78
N SER A 171 -16.13 -23.55 7.87
CA SER A 171 -15.33 -24.13 6.78
C SER A 171 -14.80 -23.09 5.80
N ASP A 172 -15.54 -21.99 5.56
CA ASP A 172 -15.12 -20.84 4.76
C ASP A 172 -13.89 -20.12 5.37
N VAL A 173 -13.83 -20.02 6.69
CA VAL A 173 -12.69 -19.43 7.42
C VAL A 173 -11.45 -20.31 7.25
N ALA A 174 -11.60 -21.63 7.37
CA ALA A 174 -10.52 -22.58 7.16
C ALA A 174 -10.02 -22.58 5.70
N GLU A 175 -10.93 -22.50 4.72
CA GLU A 175 -10.59 -22.39 3.30
C GLU A 175 -9.80 -21.09 3.01
N GLU A 176 -10.21 -19.95 3.57
CA GLU A 176 -9.50 -18.68 3.38
C GLU A 176 -8.10 -18.72 4.04
N TRP A 177 -7.99 -19.31 5.24
CA TRP A 177 -6.69 -19.53 5.86
C TRP A 177 -5.74 -20.33 4.97
N GLN A 178 -6.21 -21.42 4.36
CA GLN A 178 -5.42 -22.22 3.44
C GLN A 178 -4.99 -21.42 2.19
N ARG A 179 -5.89 -20.59 1.64
CA ARG A 179 -5.54 -19.70 0.50
C ARG A 179 -4.45 -18.70 0.87
N VAL A 180 -4.54 -18.08 2.04
CA VAL A 180 -3.50 -17.15 2.52
C VAL A 180 -2.16 -17.85 2.70
N LEU A 181 -2.16 -19.07 3.26
CA LEU A 181 -0.95 -19.88 3.42
C LEU A 181 -0.32 -20.27 2.08
N GLN A 182 -1.12 -20.68 1.10
CA GLN A 182 -0.63 -21.05 -0.24
C GLN A 182 0.04 -19.89 -0.98
N ARG A 183 -0.41 -18.67 -0.74
CA ARG A 183 0.15 -17.45 -1.35
C ARG A 183 1.37 -16.88 -0.59
N ARG A 184 1.69 -17.44 0.57
CA ARG A 184 2.78 -16.95 1.41
C ARG A 184 4.11 -17.02 0.68
N GLY A 185 4.76 -15.87 0.51
CA GLY A 185 6.14 -15.80 0.00
C GLY A 185 7.16 -16.40 0.97
N ALA A 186 8.36 -16.68 0.47
CA ALA A 186 9.47 -17.14 1.29
C ALA A 186 9.80 -16.11 2.39
N ASN A 187 10.17 -16.62 3.58
CA ASN A 187 10.61 -15.82 4.73
C ASN A 187 9.55 -14.84 5.30
N VAL A 188 8.29 -14.91 4.89
CA VAL A 188 7.22 -14.11 5.50
C VAL A 188 6.92 -14.63 6.90
N PRO A 189 6.99 -13.81 7.97
CA PRO A 189 6.68 -14.24 9.33
C PRO A 189 5.23 -14.71 9.46
N MET A 190 4.98 -15.81 10.19
CA MET A 190 3.61 -16.30 10.42
C MET A 190 2.70 -15.28 11.12
N GLY A 191 3.27 -14.42 11.97
CA GLY A 191 2.52 -13.33 12.59
C GLY A 191 1.93 -12.36 11.54
N ALA A 192 2.70 -12.00 10.49
CA ALA A 192 2.22 -11.15 9.40
C ALA A 192 1.14 -11.85 8.55
N VAL A 193 1.26 -13.17 8.35
CA VAL A 193 0.23 -13.98 7.68
C VAL A 193 -1.08 -13.99 8.47
N ALA A 194 -0.99 -14.18 9.78
CA ALA A 194 -2.16 -14.20 10.68
C ALA A 194 -2.83 -12.80 10.76
N GLU A 195 -2.04 -11.73 10.74
CA GLU A 195 -2.56 -10.35 10.70
C GLU A 195 -3.31 -10.07 9.39
N ASP A 196 -2.74 -10.43 8.22
CA ASP A 196 -3.40 -10.29 6.91
C ASP A 196 -4.71 -11.09 6.85
N PHE A 197 -4.69 -12.32 7.37
CA PHE A 197 -5.88 -13.16 7.48
C PHE A 197 -6.97 -12.52 8.36
N GLY A 198 -6.60 -11.97 9.51
CA GLY A 198 -7.53 -11.26 10.39
C GLY A 198 -8.14 -10.03 9.74
N ASP A 199 -7.36 -9.28 8.97
CA ASP A 199 -7.85 -8.13 8.22
C ASP A 199 -8.83 -8.54 7.11
N ARG A 200 -8.59 -9.65 6.41
CA ARG A 200 -9.51 -10.21 5.40
C ARG A 200 -10.84 -10.63 6.01
N LEU A 201 -10.82 -11.30 7.15
CA LEU A 201 -12.05 -11.65 7.87
C LEU A 201 -12.83 -10.40 8.29
N ARG A 202 -12.13 -9.37 8.79
CA ARG A 202 -12.73 -8.09 9.18
C ARG A 202 -13.37 -7.37 8.00
N ALA A 203 -12.71 -7.34 6.84
CA ALA A 203 -13.22 -6.69 5.63
C ALA A 203 -14.48 -7.39 5.10
N GLY A 204 -14.57 -8.71 5.24
CA GLY A 204 -15.75 -9.48 4.86
C GLY A 204 -16.25 -9.15 3.45
N SER A 205 -17.54 -8.84 3.33
CA SER A 205 -18.16 -8.48 2.03
C SER A 205 -17.57 -7.19 1.40
N SER A 206 -17.03 -6.28 2.20
CA SER A 206 -16.36 -5.08 1.68
C SER A 206 -15.10 -5.44 0.92
N GLY A 207 -14.32 -6.41 1.41
CA GLY A 207 -13.15 -6.93 0.70
C GLY A 207 -13.50 -7.51 -0.67
N THR A 208 -14.59 -8.29 -0.76
CA THR A 208 -15.06 -8.84 -2.03
C THR A 208 -15.53 -7.75 -2.99
N ARG A 209 -16.28 -6.76 -2.51
CA ARG A 209 -16.71 -5.62 -3.35
C ARG A 209 -15.52 -4.85 -3.89
N ALA A 210 -14.50 -4.62 -3.05
CA ALA A 210 -13.28 -3.95 -3.45
C ALA A 210 -12.47 -4.77 -4.47
N LEU A 211 -12.44 -6.09 -4.33
CA LEU A 211 -11.84 -6.98 -5.34
C LEU A 211 -12.60 -6.90 -6.67
N THR A 212 -13.92 -6.94 -6.63
CA THR A 212 -14.76 -6.76 -7.83
C THR A 212 -14.50 -5.42 -8.50
N ALA A 213 -14.39 -4.33 -7.72
CA ALA A 213 -14.07 -3.02 -8.25
C ALA A 213 -12.67 -2.98 -8.91
N ALA A 214 -11.68 -3.69 -8.34
CA ALA A 214 -10.35 -3.81 -8.91
C ALA A 214 -10.35 -4.61 -10.23
N ILE A 215 -11.15 -5.67 -10.33
CA ILE A 215 -11.29 -6.47 -11.55
C ILE A 215 -12.00 -5.65 -12.65
N ASP A 216 -13.04 -4.91 -12.29
CA ASP A 216 -13.83 -4.11 -13.24
C ASP A 216 -13.13 -2.81 -13.70
N TYR A 217 -12.08 -2.37 -13.00
CA TYR A 217 -11.39 -1.14 -13.34
C TYR A 217 -10.66 -1.23 -14.68
N PRO A 218 -10.89 -0.25 -15.60
CA PRO A 218 -10.31 -0.26 -16.94
C PRO A 218 -8.83 0.20 -16.93
N THR A 219 -7.96 -0.63 -16.37
CA THR A 219 -6.55 -0.30 -16.10
C THR A 219 -5.80 0.13 -17.36
N VAL A 220 -6.01 -0.57 -18.48
CA VAL A 220 -5.32 -0.29 -19.76
C VAL A 220 -5.64 1.10 -20.28
N GLU A 221 -6.90 1.55 -20.11
CA GLU A 221 -7.39 2.83 -20.57
C GLU A 221 -7.00 3.98 -19.62
N ARG A 222 -6.83 3.67 -18.33
CA ARG A 222 -6.55 4.68 -17.29
C ARG A 222 -5.06 4.98 -17.12
N LEU A 223 -4.20 3.97 -17.13
CA LEU A 223 -2.76 4.15 -16.91
C LEU A 223 -2.07 5.16 -17.84
N PRO A 224 -2.44 5.29 -19.14
CA PRO A 224 -1.87 6.33 -20.03
C PRO A 224 -2.12 7.77 -19.56
N LEU A 225 -3.08 7.98 -18.67
CA LEU A 225 -3.41 9.30 -18.11
C LEU A 225 -2.53 9.70 -16.92
N VAL A 226 -1.79 8.76 -16.34
CA VAL A 226 -0.82 9.01 -15.26
C VAL A 226 0.40 9.72 -15.84
N LYS A 227 0.62 10.97 -15.45
CA LYS A 227 1.71 11.82 -15.98
C LYS A 227 2.96 11.81 -15.08
N GLN A 228 2.80 11.40 -13.83
CA GLN A 228 3.87 11.37 -12.83
C GLN A 228 4.91 10.32 -13.19
N PRO A 229 6.19 10.51 -12.80
CA PRO A 229 7.17 9.43 -12.80
C PRO A 229 6.63 8.23 -12.02
N ALA A 230 6.68 7.05 -12.64
CA ALA A 230 6.11 5.83 -12.09
C ALA A 230 7.15 4.71 -12.03
N LEU A 231 7.16 3.95 -10.91
CA LEU A 231 7.94 2.73 -10.76
C LEU A 231 7.00 1.55 -10.57
N VAL A 232 7.08 0.58 -11.47
CA VAL A 232 6.39 -0.71 -11.35
C VAL A 232 7.35 -1.71 -10.70
N LEU A 233 6.96 -2.23 -9.54
CA LEU A 233 7.68 -3.34 -8.89
C LEU A 233 7.13 -4.66 -9.41
N ARG A 234 8.01 -5.50 -9.95
CA ARG A 234 7.67 -6.82 -10.47
C ARG A 234 8.27 -7.89 -9.56
N LEU A 235 7.42 -8.53 -8.77
CA LEU A 235 7.77 -9.58 -7.81
C LEU A 235 7.23 -10.94 -8.28
N ARG A 236 7.76 -12.05 -7.74
CA ARG A 236 7.27 -13.41 -8.00
C ARG A 236 5.94 -13.66 -7.29
N ASP A 237 4.89 -12.98 -7.75
CA ASP A 237 3.50 -13.11 -7.29
C ASP A 237 2.57 -13.41 -8.46
N GLU A 238 1.27 -13.46 -8.20
CA GLU A 238 0.22 -13.74 -9.20
C GLU A 238 0.14 -12.69 -10.33
N PHE A 239 0.78 -11.52 -10.17
CA PHE A 239 0.80 -10.42 -11.15
C PHE A 239 2.12 -10.31 -11.93
N TRP A 240 3.03 -11.28 -11.78
CA TRP A 240 4.31 -11.28 -12.47
C TRP A 240 4.20 -11.05 -13.98
N GLU A 241 3.26 -11.75 -14.63
CA GLU A 241 3.05 -11.64 -16.08
C GLU A 241 2.26 -10.38 -16.49
N GLN A 242 1.59 -9.73 -15.54
CA GLN A 242 0.85 -8.50 -15.78
C GLN A 242 1.71 -7.24 -15.63
N ALA A 243 2.74 -7.26 -14.81
CA ALA A 243 3.58 -6.10 -14.54
C ALA A 243 4.18 -5.44 -15.81
N PRO A 244 4.64 -6.19 -16.85
CA PRO A 244 5.05 -5.59 -18.11
C PRO A 244 3.94 -4.85 -18.85
N ARG A 245 2.68 -5.32 -18.78
CA ARG A 245 1.52 -4.62 -19.36
C ARG A 245 1.30 -3.27 -18.66
N VAL A 246 1.34 -3.27 -17.32
CA VAL A 246 1.26 -2.05 -16.51
C VAL A 246 2.36 -1.05 -16.88
N ARG A 247 3.62 -1.53 -16.95
CA ARG A 247 4.75 -0.69 -17.34
C ARG A 247 4.58 -0.07 -18.73
N SER A 248 4.13 -0.86 -19.69
CA SER A 248 3.96 -0.40 -21.08
C SER A 248 2.85 0.63 -21.24
N ALA A 249 1.84 0.60 -20.36
CA ALA A 249 0.74 1.55 -20.39
C ALA A 249 1.08 2.90 -19.72
N LEU A 250 2.16 2.98 -18.94
CA LEU A 250 2.58 4.19 -18.23
C LEU A 250 3.54 5.04 -19.08
N PRO A 251 3.21 6.29 -19.44
CA PRO A 251 4.07 7.15 -20.28
C PRO A 251 5.45 7.39 -19.67
N SER A 252 5.51 7.67 -18.37
CA SER A 252 6.74 7.94 -17.61
C SER A 252 7.07 6.80 -16.65
N GLY A 253 6.79 5.55 -17.07
CA GLY A 253 6.99 4.36 -16.24
C GLY A 253 8.40 3.79 -16.36
N SER A 254 8.90 3.24 -15.26
CA SER A 254 10.04 2.33 -15.19
C SER A 254 9.60 1.04 -14.50
N MET A 255 10.37 -0.03 -14.64
CA MET A 255 10.09 -1.31 -13.97
C MET A 255 11.36 -1.82 -13.30
N LEU A 256 11.20 -2.37 -12.11
CA LEU A 256 12.24 -3.04 -11.36
C LEU A 256 11.81 -4.47 -11.02
N ASP A 257 12.59 -5.44 -11.51
CA ASP A 257 12.40 -6.84 -11.17
C ASP A 257 13.00 -7.13 -9.78
N VAL A 258 12.19 -7.68 -8.89
CA VAL A 258 12.57 -8.09 -7.53
C VAL A 258 12.21 -9.58 -7.39
N ALA A 259 12.80 -10.40 -8.26
CA ALA A 259 12.43 -11.79 -8.50
C ALA A 259 12.66 -12.74 -7.30
N ASP A 260 13.47 -12.32 -6.32
CA ASP A 260 13.74 -13.09 -5.10
C ASP A 260 12.58 -13.05 -4.08
N TYR A 261 11.59 -12.18 -4.31
CA TYR A 261 10.48 -11.95 -3.39
C TYR A 261 9.13 -12.07 -4.11
N GLY A 262 8.11 -12.37 -3.33
CA GLY A 262 6.72 -12.46 -3.75
C GLY A 262 5.78 -11.82 -2.72
N GLN A 263 4.59 -12.38 -2.59
CA GLN A 263 3.60 -11.89 -1.62
C GLN A 263 4.16 -11.88 -0.19
N GLY A 264 3.95 -10.78 0.53
CA GLY A 264 4.49 -10.55 1.87
C GLY A 264 5.89 -9.92 1.89
N PHE A 265 6.42 -9.45 0.74
CA PHE A 265 7.72 -8.79 0.61
C PHE A 265 7.94 -7.68 1.65
N LEU A 266 6.92 -6.86 1.93
CA LEU A 266 7.00 -5.76 2.89
C LEU A 266 7.33 -6.23 4.32
N SER A 267 6.91 -7.44 4.68
CA SER A 267 7.17 -8.05 5.99
C SER A 267 8.43 -8.91 6.00
N ALA A 268 8.77 -9.53 4.85
CA ALA A 268 9.94 -10.40 4.73
C ALA A 268 11.25 -9.61 4.60
N ALA A 269 11.23 -8.46 3.92
CA ALA A 269 12.42 -7.67 3.63
C ALA A 269 12.12 -6.14 3.60
N PRO A 270 11.67 -5.54 4.72
CA PRO A 270 11.28 -4.13 4.77
C PRO A 270 12.44 -3.19 4.41
N GLN A 271 13.69 -3.51 4.80
CA GLN A 271 14.87 -2.70 4.48
C GLN A 271 15.14 -2.69 2.97
N ARG A 272 14.97 -3.84 2.28
CA ARG A 272 15.14 -3.91 0.83
C ARG A 272 14.10 -3.06 0.11
N PHE A 273 12.82 -3.15 0.54
CA PHE A 273 11.78 -2.27 -0.01
C PHE A 273 12.12 -0.80 0.20
N THR A 274 12.53 -0.43 1.41
CA THR A 274 12.88 0.94 1.78
C THR A 274 14.02 1.50 0.94
N SER A 275 15.06 0.69 0.65
CA SER A 275 16.14 1.08 -0.24
C SER A 275 15.64 1.39 -1.66
N ILE A 276 14.77 0.52 -2.20
CA ILE A 276 14.15 0.71 -3.53
C ILE A 276 13.29 1.99 -3.53
N ALA A 277 12.48 2.20 -2.49
CA ALA A 277 11.63 3.37 -2.37
C ALA A 277 12.47 4.66 -2.34
N ARG A 278 13.51 4.72 -1.50
CA ARG A 278 14.42 5.90 -1.45
C ARG A 278 15.10 6.15 -2.77
N GLU A 279 15.64 5.11 -3.42
CA GLU A 279 16.30 5.26 -4.71
C GLU A 279 15.39 5.89 -5.77
N PHE A 280 14.12 5.56 -5.79
CA PHE A 280 13.17 6.12 -6.75
C PHE A 280 12.60 7.48 -6.32
N LEU A 281 12.20 7.62 -5.06
CA LEU A 281 11.50 8.82 -4.57
C LEU A 281 12.43 10.02 -4.32
N ASP A 282 13.72 9.80 -4.11
CA ASP A 282 14.67 10.84 -3.74
C ASP A 282 15.50 11.39 -4.92
N ARG A 283 15.14 10.99 -6.14
CA ARG A 283 15.75 11.52 -7.39
C ARG A 283 15.35 12.93 -7.72
#